data_6172cbcfcc1380380aaefec56bc3b50c
#
_entry.id   6172cbcfcc1380380aaefec56bc3b50c
#
_cell.length_a   1.000
_cell.length_b   1.000
_cell.length_c   1.000
_cell.angle_alpha   90.00
_cell.angle_beta   90.00
_cell.angle_gamma   90.00
#
_symmetry.space_group_name_H-M   'P 1'
#
loop_
_entity.id
_entity.type
_entity.pdbx_description
1 polymer ?
#
loop_
_entity_poly.entity_id
_entity_poly.type
_entity_poly.pdbx_seq_one_letter_code
_entity_poly.pdbx_strand_id
1 'polypeptide(L)'
;MSTLSLAVRDSSTMLRRNLLHARRYPSLTLNLLLTPIMLLVLFVYIFGDTMSAGIDGGGADRSDYIAYLVPGILLMTIGTTVIGTAVSVSNDMTEGIIARFRTMAIHRGSVLVGHVVGSVLQSIISVVLVGAVAVAIGFRSTDATALDWIAAFGLLVLFATALTWVAVGMGLISPSAEAASNLAQPIILLPLLSSAFVPVDAMPGWFQPIAEYQPYTPTIETLRGLLLGTEIGNNGWLAVTWCIGLALVGYLWSTSKFDRDPK
;
A
#
# COMPACT_ATOMS: atom_id res chain seq x y z
N MET A 1 28.54 -21.51 -6.17
CA MET A 1 27.89 -20.23 -5.79
C MET A 1 26.72 -20.58 -4.89
N SER A 2 26.57 -19.94 -3.72
CA SER A 2 25.48 -20.28 -2.79
C SER A 2 24.11 -19.92 -3.42
N THR A 3 23.09 -20.72 -3.13
CA THR A 3 21.70 -20.48 -3.59
C THR A 3 21.21 -19.06 -3.26
N LEU A 4 21.72 -18.47 -2.19
CA LEU A 4 21.44 -17.10 -1.75
C LEU A 4 22.00 -16.04 -2.72
N SER A 5 23.22 -16.22 -3.25
CA SER A 5 23.83 -15.27 -4.20
C SER A 5 23.11 -15.26 -5.55
N LEU A 6 22.60 -16.40 -5.98
CA LEU A 6 21.77 -16.52 -7.19
C LEU A 6 20.40 -15.84 -6.97
N ALA A 7 19.74 -16.09 -5.85
CA ALA A 7 18.46 -15.46 -5.52
C ALA A 7 18.55 -13.92 -5.45
N VAL A 8 19.61 -13.37 -4.85
CA VAL A 8 19.83 -11.91 -4.80
C VAL A 8 20.09 -11.33 -6.19
N ARG A 9 20.89 -12.00 -7.02
CA ARG A 9 21.18 -11.56 -8.39
C ARG A 9 19.93 -11.61 -9.28
N ASP A 10 19.12 -12.64 -9.15
CA ASP A 10 17.89 -12.79 -9.91
C ASP A 10 16.86 -11.75 -9.47
N SER A 11 16.71 -11.52 -8.17
CA SER A 11 15.85 -10.45 -7.61
C SER A 11 16.29 -9.05 -8.08
N SER A 12 17.62 -8.79 -8.15
CA SER A 12 18.13 -7.50 -8.65
C SER A 12 17.85 -7.30 -10.14
N THR A 13 17.88 -8.36 -10.93
CA THR A 13 17.57 -8.32 -12.36
C THR A 13 16.08 -8.03 -12.59
N MET A 14 15.19 -8.68 -11.81
CA MET A 14 13.75 -8.42 -11.84
C MET A 14 13.42 -7.00 -11.36
N LEU A 15 14.09 -6.53 -10.32
CA LEU A 15 13.95 -5.15 -9.85
C LEU A 15 14.32 -4.14 -10.94
N ARG A 16 15.47 -4.36 -11.62
CA ARG A 16 15.89 -3.51 -12.73
C ARG A 16 14.87 -3.52 -13.86
N ARG A 17 14.28 -4.68 -14.19
CA ARG A 17 13.22 -4.81 -15.20
C ARG A 17 12.01 -3.94 -14.81
N ASN A 18 11.54 -4.02 -13.57
CA ASN A 18 10.38 -3.27 -13.09
C ASN A 18 10.64 -1.75 -13.06
N LEU A 19 11.84 -1.34 -12.62
CA LEU A 19 12.25 0.08 -12.65
C LEU A 19 12.37 0.62 -14.08
N LEU A 20 12.92 -0.15 -15.01
CA LEU A 20 13.00 0.23 -16.41
C LEU A 20 11.61 0.30 -17.06
N HIS A 21 10.69 -0.59 -16.68
CA HIS A 21 9.30 -0.56 -17.13
C HIS A 21 8.60 0.71 -16.63
N ALA A 22 8.72 1.05 -15.35
CA ALA A 22 8.16 2.28 -14.78
C ALA A 22 8.73 3.54 -15.47
N ARG A 23 10.04 3.54 -15.82
CA ARG A 23 10.67 4.65 -16.54
C ARG A 23 10.26 4.73 -18.01
N ARG A 24 10.02 3.60 -18.67
CA ARG A 24 9.60 3.54 -20.09
C ARG A 24 8.14 3.91 -20.31
N TYR A 25 7.30 3.70 -19.29
CA TYR A 25 5.88 4.00 -19.33
C TYR A 25 5.49 4.97 -18.21
N PRO A 26 5.96 6.24 -18.28
CA PRO A 26 5.66 7.23 -17.24
C PRO A 26 4.16 7.50 -17.09
N SER A 27 3.39 7.31 -18.16
CA SER A 27 1.93 7.45 -18.14
C SER A 27 1.25 6.47 -17.17
N LEU A 28 1.75 5.25 -17.02
CA LEU A 28 1.22 4.29 -16.07
C LEU A 28 1.52 4.71 -14.63
N THR A 29 2.76 5.14 -14.36
CA THR A 29 3.17 5.63 -13.05
C THR A 29 2.41 6.92 -12.68
N LEU A 30 2.25 7.84 -13.63
CA LEU A 30 1.46 9.05 -13.43
C LEU A 30 -0.01 8.73 -13.14
N ASN A 31 -0.59 7.75 -13.82
CA ASN A 31 -1.98 7.35 -13.58
C ASN A 31 -2.18 6.75 -12.17
N LEU A 32 -1.21 6.00 -11.65
CA LEU A 32 -1.24 5.46 -10.28
C LEU A 32 -1.17 6.57 -9.23
N LEU A 33 -0.44 7.65 -9.50
CA LEU A 33 -0.32 8.81 -8.60
C LEU A 33 -1.49 9.79 -8.73
N LEU A 34 -2.13 9.82 -9.88
CA LEU A 34 -3.20 10.79 -10.17
C LEU A 34 -4.36 10.63 -9.17
N THR A 35 -4.80 9.41 -8.92
CA THR A 35 -5.94 9.14 -8.02
C THR A 35 -5.68 9.63 -6.59
N PRO A 36 -4.60 9.25 -5.88
CA PRO A 36 -4.36 9.74 -4.52
C PRO A 36 -4.08 11.26 -4.49
N ILE A 37 -3.41 11.84 -5.48
CA ILE A 37 -3.18 13.28 -5.55
C ILE A 37 -4.49 14.02 -5.81
N MET A 38 -5.32 13.55 -6.72
CA MET A 38 -6.64 14.16 -6.98
C MET A 38 -7.54 14.11 -5.75
N LEU A 39 -7.53 12.99 -5.02
CA LEU A 39 -8.28 12.88 -3.77
C LEU A 39 -7.72 13.83 -2.71
N LEU A 40 -6.41 13.90 -2.55
CA LEU A 40 -5.77 14.85 -1.63
C LEU A 40 -6.21 16.29 -1.95
N VAL A 41 -6.10 16.71 -3.21
CA VAL A 41 -6.50 18.05 -3.66
C VAL A 41 -8.00 18.28 -3.43
N LEU A 42 -8.84 17.31 -3.82
CA LEU A 42 -10.29 17.39 -3.68
C LEU A 42 -10.69 17.55 -2.21
N PHE A 43 -10.19 16.69 -1.34
CA PHE A 43 -10.53 16.76 0.09
C PHE A 43 -10.00 18.03 0.76
N VAL A 44 -8.79 18.47 0.44
CA VAL A 44 -8.21 19.68 1.03
C VAL A 44 -8.89 20.95 0.55
N TYR A 45 -9.17 21.08 -0.76
CA TYR A 45 -9.66 22.34 -1.33
C TYR A 45 -11.18 22.43 -1.46
N ILE A 46 -11.88 21.31 -1.61
CA ILE A 46 -13.35 21.31 -1.74
C ILE A 46 -14.00 21.00 -0.40
N PHE A 47 -13.50 20.05 0.36
CA PHE A 47 -14.09 19.61 1.60
C PHE A 47 -13.39 20.14 2.87
N GLY A 48 -12.20 20.77 2.72
CA GLY A 48 -11.36 21.18 3.85
C GLY A 48 -12.11 22.01 4.88
N ASP A 49 -12.80 23.06 4.45
CA ASP A 49 -13.51 23.97 5.35
C ASP A 49 -14.76 23.33 6.01
N THR A 50 -15.38 22.37 5.32
CA THR A 50 -16.57 21.66 5.86
C THR A 50 -16.16 20.53 6.80
N MET A 51 -15.07 19.82 6.48
CA MET A 51 -14.61 18.66 7.26
C MET A 51 -13.80 19.07 8.48
N SER A 52 -13.07 20.20 8.43
CA SER A 52 -12.37 20.74 9.60
C SER A 52 -13.35 21.07 10.75
N ALA A 53 -14.53 21.54 10.44
CA ALA A 53 -15.59 21.79 11.43
C ALA A 53 -16.07 20.51 12.16
N GLY A 54 -15.87 19.33 11.57
CA GLY A 54 -16.26 18.03 12.14
C GLY A 54 -15.20 17.37 13.02
N ILE A 55 -13.93 17.81 12.96
CA ILE A 55 -12.83 17.14 13.67
C ILE A 55 -12.74 17.63 15.13
N ASP A 56 -12.99 18.91 15.41
CA ASP A 56 -12.82 19.49 16.76
C ASP A 56 -14.01 20.35 17.21
N GLY A 57 -15.22 20.01 16.80
CA GLY A 57 -16.40 20.77 17.22
C GLY A 57 -16.43 22.23 16.72
N GLY A 58 -15.70 22.53 15.64
CA GLY A 58 -15.71 23.82 14.96
C GLY A 58 -14.50 24.72 15.21
N GLY A 59 -13.43 24.21 15.81
CA GLY A 59 -12.19 24.96 16.06
C GLY A 59 -10.99 24.57 15.19
N ALA A 60 -11.08 23.48 14.41
CA ALA A 60 -9.98 23.00 13.60
C ALA A 60 -9.81 23.82 12.32
N ASP A 61 -8.57 24.20 12.04
CA ASP A 61 -8.18 24.89 10.81
C ASP A 61 -7.99 23.90 9.66
N ARG A 62 -7.89 24.43 8.42
CA ARG A 62 -7.58 23.66 7.22
C ARG A 62 -6.27 22.87 7.36
N SER A 63 -5.29 23.40 8.09
CA SER A 63 -4.01 22.73 8.38
C SER A 63 -4.21 21.45 9.18
N ASP A 64 -5.13 21.44 10.14
CA ASP A 64 -5.42 20.29 10.99
C ASP A 64 -6.09 19.17 10.19
N TYR A 65 -6.98 19.56 9.27
CA TYR A 65 -7.59 18.60 8.35
C TYR A 65 -6.57 18.00 7.37
N ILE A 66 -5.64 18.79 6.85
CA ILE A 66 -4.52 18.28 6.02
C ILE A 66 -3.70 17.27 6.82
N ALA A 67 -3.34 17.60 8.05
CA ALA A 67 -2.59 16.72 8.95
C ALA A 67 -3.34 15.41 9.23
N TYR A 68 -4.65 15.50 9.43
CA TYR A 68 -5.54 14.35 9.62
C TYR A 68 -5.59 13.44 8.39
N LEU A 69 -5.71 14.01 7.20
CA LEU A 69 -5.97 13.32 5.93
C LEU A 69 -4.75 12.59 5.36
N VAL A 70 -3.55 13.20 5.48
CA VAL A 70 -2.33 12.75 4.80
C VAL A 70 -1.98 11.30 5.10
N PRO A 71 -1.98 10.79 6.35
CA PRO A 71 -1.69 9.39 6.65
C PRO A 71 -2.60 8.41 5.87
N GLY A 72 -3.88 8.70 5.77
CA GLY A 72 -4.84 7.91 4.99
C GLY A 72 -4.53 7.89 3.49
N ILE A 73 -4.20 9.03 2.92
CA ILE A 73 -3.82 9.16 1.49
C ILE A 73 -2.51 8.41 1.19
N LEU A 74 -1.53 8.43 2.11
CA LEU A 74 -0.29 7.67 1.94
C LEU A 74 -0.56 6.16 1.88
N LEU A 75 -1.42 5.63 2.76
CA LEU A 75 -1.79 4.21 2.74
C LEU A 75 -2.65 3.86 1.51
N MET A 76 -3.54 4.74 1.10
CA MET A 76 -4.30 4.58 -0.14
C MET A 76 -3.38 4.53 -1.38
N THR A 77 -2.31 5.31 -1.38
CA THR A 77 -1.28 5.29 -2.44
C THR A 77 -0.64 3.89 -2.54
N ILE A 78 -0.36 3.24 -1.42
CA ILE A 78 0.12 1.84 -1.41
C ILE A 78 -0.93 0.92 -2.05
N GLY A 79 -2.19 1.06 -1.68
CA GLY A 79 -3.30 0.28 -2.25
C GLY A 79 -3.38 0.37 -3.77
N THR A 80 -3.22 1.57 -4.34
CA THR A 80 -3.26 1.76 -5.81
C THR A 80 -2.09 1.08 -6.52
N THR A 81 -0.88 1.13 -5.96
CA THR A 81 0.31 0.48 -6.55
C THR A 81 0.23 -1.04 -6.48
N VAL A 82 -0.34 -1.57 -5.43
CA VAL A 82 -0.49 -3.01 -5.18
C VAL A 82 -1.43 -3.68 -6.18
N ILE A 83 -2.48 -2.98 -6.66
CA ILE A 83 -3.33 -3.50 -7.75
C ILE A 83 -2.52 -3.74 -9.03
N GLY A 84 -1.61 -2.82 -9.36
CA GLY A 84 -0.69 -2.99 -10.49
C GLY A 84 0.13 -4.28 -10.39
N THR A 85 0.47 -4.69 -9.17
CA THR A 85 1.18 -5.95 -8.93
C THR A 85 0.31 -7.17 -9.23
N ALA A 86 -0.96 -7.18 -8.79
CA ALA A 86 -1.88 -8.27 -9.10
C ALA A 86 -2.05 -8.45 -10.62
N VAL A 87 -2.20 -7.34 -11.35
CA VAL A 87 -2.29 -7.30 -12.81
C VAL A 87 -1.00 -7.80 -13.46
N SER A 88 0.16 -7.34 -12.99
CA SER A 88 1.46 -7.75 -13.54
C SER A 88 1.72 -9.26 -13.35
N VAL A 89 1.40 -9.80 -12.17
CA VAL A 89 1.52 -11.23 -11.90
C VAL A 89 0.57 -12.04 -12.77
N SER A 90 -0.67 -11.60 -12.95
CA SER A 90 -1.64 -12.27 -13.84
C SER A 90 -1.17 -12.27 -15.30
N ASN A 91 -0.60 -11.17 -15.79
CA ASN A 91 -0.03 -11.12 -17.14
C ASN A 91 1.15 -12.08 -17.29
N ASP A 92 2.10 -12.10 -16.36
CA ASP A 92 3.25 -13.01 -16.40
C ASP A 92 2.82 -14.50 -16.36
N MET A 93 1.67 -14.80 -15.71
CA MET A 93 1.08 -16.15 -15.74
C MET A 93 0.45 -16.47 -17.10
N THR A 94 -0.34 -15.56 -17.67
CA THR A 94 -1.07 -15.80 -18.93
C THR A 94 -0.16 -15.78 -20.16
N GLU A 95 0.90 -14.98 -20.16
CA GLU A 95 1.90 -14.93 -21.24
C GLU A 95 2.91 -16.10 -21.20
N GLY A 96 2.78 -17.02 -20.23
CA GLY A 96 3.67 -18.17 -20.10
C GLY A 96 5.10 -17.83 -19.70
N ILE A 97 5.34 -16.59 -19.25
CA ILE A 97 6.68 -16.15 -18.80
C ILE A 97 7.12 -16.98 -17.60
N ILE A 98 6.21 -17.26 -16.67
CA ILE A 98 6.47 -18.11 -15.50
C ILE A 98 6.77 -19.56 -15.92
N ALA A 99 6.11 -20.09 -16.95
CA ALA A 99 6.41 -21.41 -17.50
C ALA A 99 7.84 -21.48 -18.05
N ARG A 100 8.32 -20.42 -18.71
CA ARG A 100 9.72 -20.32 -19.16
C ARG A 100 10.71 -20.26 -17.99
N PHE A 101 10.39 -19.53 -16.94
CA PHE A 101 11.24 -19.48 -15.74
C PHE A 101 11.32 -20.84 -15.02
N ARG A 102 10.27 -21.66 -15.09
CA ARG A 102 10.27 -23.03 -14.55
C ARG A 102 11.24 -23.99 -15.28
N THR A 103 11.52 -23.75 -16.56
CA THR A 103 12.49 -24.54 -17.34
C THR A 103 13.94 -24.08 -17.17
N MET A 104 14.14 -22.89 -16.59
CA MET A 104 15.45 -22.35 -16.25
C MET A 104 15.87 -22.80 -14.85
N ALA A 105 17.16 -22.92 -14.58
CA ALA A 105 17.70 -23.27 -13.26
C ALA A 105 17.60 -22.10 -12.25
N ILE A 106 16.42 -21.48 -12.17
CA ILE A 106 16.11 -20.34 -11.28
C ILE A 106 15.28 -20.88 -10.13
N HIS A 107 15.56 -20.42 -8.91
CA HIS A 107 14.76 -20.79 -7.75
C HIS A 107 13.33 -20.25 -7.90
N ARG A 108 12.34 -21.15 -7.86
CA ARG A 108 10.91 -20.82 -8.13
C ARG A 108 10.39 -19.63 -7.32
N GLY A 109 10.78 -19.52 -6.06
CA GLY A 109 10.38 -18.41 -5.19
C GLY A 109 10.99 -17.05 -5.57
N SER A 110 12.11 -17.01 -6.31
CA SER A 110 12.78 -15.75 -6.67
C SER A 110 11.93 -14.85 -7.58
N VAL A 111 11.04 -15.45 -8.39
CA VAL A 111 10.13 -14.71 -9.26
C VAL A 111 9.11 -13.93 -8.42
N LEU A 112 8.47 -14.60 -7.44
CA LEU A 112 7.49 -13.96 -6.56
C LEU A 112 8.15 -12.88 -5.70
N VAL A 113 9.33 -13.18 -5.13
CA VAL A 113 10.11 -12.20 -4.34
C VAL A 113 10.47 -10.98 -5.21
N GLY A 114 10.84 -11.20 -6.49
CA GLY A 114 11.12 -10.10 -7.42
C GLY A 114 9.93 -9.18 -7.65
N HIS A 115 8.72 -9.73 -7.79
CA HIS A 115 7.49 -8.94 -7.87
C HIS A 115 7.23 -8.16 -6.58
N VAL A 116 7.38 -8.82 -5.42
CA VAL A 116 7.16 -8.18 -4.12
C VAL A 116 8.14 -7.02 -3.90
N VAL A 117 9.43 -7.25 -4.07
CA VAL A 117 10.45 -6.21 -3.88
C VAL A 117 10.23 -5.05 -4.86
N GLY A 118 9.93 -5.35 -6.13
CA GLY A 118 9.65 -4.32 -7.14
C GLY A 118 8.42 -3.49 -6.80
N SER A 119 7.34 -4.12 -6.35
CA SER A 119 6.10 -3.45 -5.95
C SER A 119 6.28 -2.60 -4.68
N VAL A 120 6.96 -3.12 -3.68
CA VAL A 120 7.25 -2.38 -2.44
C VAL A 120 8.07 -1.13 -2.75
N LEU A 121 9.11 -1.24 -3.58
CA LEU A 121 9.89 -0.07 -4.01
C LEU A 121 9.05 0.95 -4.78
N GLN A 122 8.21 0.49 -5.70
CA GLN A 122 7.29 1.37 -6.42
C GLN A 122 6.31 2.06 -5.47
N SER A 123 5.76 1.33 -4.49
CA SER A 123 4.87 1.87 -3.47
C SER A 123 5.58 2.96 -2.64
N ILE A 124 6.81 2.72 -2.21
CA ILE A 124 7.59 3.70 -1.44
C ILE A 124 7.90 4.95 -2.27
N ILE A 125 8.32 4.79 -3.52
CA ILE A 125 8.53 5.94 -4.42
C ILE A 125 7.23 6.74 -4.58
N SER A 126 6.10 6.07 -4.77
CA SER A 126 4.79 6.72 -4.89
C SER A 126 4.40 7.46 -3.61
N VAL A 127 4.59 6.84 -2.45
CA VAL A 127 4.33 7.45 -1.13
C VAL A 127 5.21 8.70 -0.93
N VAL A 128 6.48 8.64 -1.28
CA VAL A 128 7.40 9.80 -1.18
C VAL A 128 6.94 10.93 -2.09
N LEU A 129 6.53 10.62 -3.33
CA LEU A 129 6.03 11.65 -4.26
C LEU A 129 4.72 12.28 -3.79
N VAL A 130 3.75 11.48 -3.33
CA VAL A 130 2.49 11.97 -2.77
C VAL A 130 2.74 12.75 -1.48
N GLY A 131 3.63 12.27 -0.62
CA GLY A 131 4.06 12.97 0.59
C GLY A 131 4.70 14.33 0.29
N ALA A 132 5.53 14.42 -0.76
CA ALA A 132 6.10 15.68 -1.21
C ALA A 132 5.02 16.68 -1.67
N VAL A 133 4.00 16.19 -2.40
CA VAL A 133 2.83 17.00 -2.76
C VAL A 133 2.06 17.44 -1.52
N ALA A 134 1.85 16.56 -0.54
CA ALA A 134 1.19 16.90 0.72
C ALA A 134 1.93 18.01 1.47
N VAL A 135 3.27 17.94 1.54
CA VAL A 135 4.12 18.99 2.14
C VAL A 135 4.01 20.31 1.36
N ALA A 136 3.93 20.26 0.04
CA ALA A 136 3.75 21.45 -0.80
C ALA A 136 2.37 22.11 -0.59
N ILE A 137 1.34 21.33 -0.31
CA ILE A 137 -0.03 21.81 -0.03
C ILE A 137 -0.15 22.39 1.39
N GLY A 138 0.76 22.02 2.31
CA GLY A 138 0.75 22.58 3.67
C GLY A 138 0.85 21.55 4.79
N PHE A 139 1.01 20.27 4.50
CA PHE A 139 1.27 19.28 5.54
C PHE A 139 2.54 19.62 6.31
N ARG A 140 2.44 19.65 7.63
CA ARG A 140 3.57 19.85 8.54
C ARG A 140 3.52 18.81 9.64
N SER A 141 4.62 18.12 9.84
CA SER A 141 4.85 17.26 10.99
C SER A 141 5.56 18.10 12.04
N THR A 142 4.85 18.51 13.08
CA THR A 142 5.36 19.48 14.06
C THR A 142 6.13 18.82 15.19
N ASP A 143 5.71 17.64 15.63
CA ASP A 143 6.20 17.01 16.88
C ASP A 143 6.92 15.67 16.65
N ALA A 144 7.07 15.22 15.41
CA ALA A 144 7.72 13.96 15.10
C ALA A 144 9.25 14.04 15.23
N THR A 145 9.80 13.11 16.01
CA THR A 145 11.26 12.91 16.11
C THR A 145 11.81 12.14 14.92
N ALA A 146 13.14 12.09 14.77
CA ALA A 146 13.77 11.24 13.75
C ALA A 146 13.43 9.76 13.90
N LEU A 147 13.21 9.30 15.14
CA LEU A 147 12.79 7.92 15.41
C LEU A 147 11.37 7.65 14.92
N ASP A 148 10.46 8.60 15.09
CA ASP A 148 9.07 8.49 14.63
C ASP A 148 9.00 8.43 13.09
N TRP A 149 9.84 9.20 12.40
CA TRP A 149 9.97 9.11 10.94
C TRP A 149 10.50 7.76 10.48
N ILE A 150 11.49 7.17 11.18
CA ILE A 150 12.01 5.83 10.88
C ILE A 150 10.91 4.78 11.13
N ALA A 151 10.18 4.90 12.24
CA ALA A 151 9.08 3.99 12.56
C ALA A 151 7.94 4.11 11.55
N ALA A 152 7.55 5.33 11.15
CA ALA A 152 6.55 5.60 10.13
C ALA A 152 6.95 4.99 8.77
N PHE A 153 8.21 5.18 8.35
CA PHE A 153 8.73 4.58 7.14
C PHE A 153 8.73 3.04 7.23
N GLY A 154 9.16 2.48 8.36
CA GLY A 154 9.13 1.03 8.61
C GLY A 154 7.71 0.46 8.54
N LEU A 155 6.72 1.15 9.11
CA LEU A 155 5.31 0.79 9.05
C LEU A 155 4.78 0.81 7.61
N LEU A 156 5.11 1.84 6.83
CA LEU A 156 4.71 1.93 5.41
C LEU A 156 5.30 0.80 4.57
N VAL A 157 6.58 0.45 4.79
CA VAL A 157 7.24 -0.68 4.12
C VAL A 157 6.58 -2.00 4.51
N LEU A 158 6.30 -2.18 5.79
CA LEU A 158 5.66 -3.39 6.32
C LEU A 158 4.24 -3.55 5.74
N PHE A 159 3.45 -2.49 5.73
CA PHE A 159 2.10 -2.49 5.17
C PHE A 159 2.11 -2.74 3.64
N ALA A 160 3.01 -2.07 2.91
CA ALA A 160 3.20 -2.31 1.48
C ALA A 160 3.57 -3.77 1.20
N THR A 161 4.47 -4.36 2.00
CA THR A 161 4.87 -5.77 1.87
C THR A 161 3.68 -6.69 2.12
N ALA A 162 2.89 -6.43 3.16
CA ALA A 162 1.71 -7.21 3.52
C ALA A 162 0.68 -7.24 2.38
N LEU A 163 0.29 -6.06 1.89
CA LEU A 163 -0.67 -5.95 0.79
C LEU A 163 -0.14 -6.52 -0.52
N THR A 164 1.16 -6.36 -0.79
CA THR A 164 1.77 -6.90 -2.01
C THR A 164 1.72 -8.42 -2.05
N TRP A 165 1.98 -9.11 -0.94
CA TRP A 165 1.84 -10.57 -0.88
C TRP A 165 0.40 -11.03 -1.15
N VAL A 166 -0.59 -10.32 -0.61
CA VAL A 166 -2.01 -10.60 -0.89
C VAL A 166 -2.30 -10.39 -2.38
N ALA A 167 -1.82 -9.30 -2.97
CA ALA A 167 -2.03 -9.00 -4.39
C ALA A 167 -1.35 -10.02 -5.33
N VAL A 168 -0.16 -10.50 -4.97
CA VAL A 168 0.49 -11.60 -5.70
C VAL A 168 -0.40 -12.85 -5.70
N GLY A 169 -0.96 -13.22 -4.54
CA GLY A 169 -1.92 -14.32 -4.44
C GLY A 169 -3.16 -14.12 -5.33
N MET A 170 -3.72 -12.91 -5.35
CA MET A 170 -4.84 -12.56 -6.22
C MET A 170 -4.46 -12.65 -7.71
N GLY A 171 -3.29 -12.17 -8.10
CA GLY A 171 -2.78 -12.27 -9.47
C GLY A 171 -2.60 -13.71 -9.93
N LEU A 172 -2.09 -14.59 -9.06
CA LEU A 172 -1.86 -16.01 -9.38
C LEU A 172 -3.16 -16.81 -9.64
N ILE A 173 -4.29 -16.42 -9.03
CA ILE A 173 -5.57 -17.13 -9.24
C ILE A 173 -6.43 -16.51 -10.33
N SER A 174 -6.05 -15.33 -10.84
CA SER A 174 -6.83 -14.59 -11.80
C SER A 174 -6.58 -15.08 -13.23
N PRO A 175 -7.63 -15.37 -14.02
CA PRO A 175 -7.49 -15.86 -15.38
C PRO A 175 -7.08 -14.77 -16.38
N SER A 176 -7.18 -13.49 -16.02
CA SER A 176 -6.83 -12.34 -16.85
C SER A 176 -6.44 -11.13 -16.01
N ALA A 177 -5.77 -10.16 -16.63
CA ALA A 177 -5.43 -8.88 -16.03
C ALA A 177 -6.66 -8.12 -15.48
N GLU A 178 -7.77 -8.17 -16.21
CA GLU A 178 -9.02 -7.54 -15.79
C GLU A 178 -9.60 -8.21 -14.55
N ALA A 179 -9.61 -9.54 -14.51
CA ALA A 179 -10.04 -10.30 -13.34
C ALA A 179 -9.17 -10.02 -12.13
N ALA A 180 -7.84 -9.90 -12.32
CA ALA A 180 -6.89 -9.54 -11.26
C ALA A 180 -7.16 -8.12 -10.72
N SER A 181 -7.41 -7.16 -11.61
CA SER A 181 -7.75 -5.78 -11.22
C SER A 181 -9.04 -5.74 -10.40
N ASN A 182 -10.10 -6.41 -10.88
CA ASN A 182 -11.39 -6.44 -10.21
C ASN A 182 -11.31 -7.13 -8.83
N LEU A 183 -10.54 -8.22 -8.73
CA LEU A 183 -10.36 -8.94 -7.46
C LEU A 183 -9.59 -8.09 -6.43
N ALA A 184 -8.65 -7.27 -6.87
CA ALA A 184 -7.86 -6.39 -6.02
C ALA A 184 -8.55 -5.04 -5.71
N GLN A 185 -9.66 -4.70 -6.39
CA GLN A 185 -10.39 -3.44 -6.20
C GLN A 185 -10.79 -3.13 -4.74
N PRO A 186 -11.20 -4.11 -3.90
CA PRO A 186 -11.50 -3.85 -2.50
C PRO A 186 -10.35 -3.22 -1.73
N ILE A 187 -9.09 -3.46 -2.11
CA ILE A 187 -7.90 -2.88 -1.46
C ILE A 187 -7.92 -1.35 -1.52
N ILE A 188 -8.41 -0.75 -2.62
CA ILE A 188 -8.55 0.71 -2.73
C ILE A 188 -9.78 1.23 -1.98
N LEU A 189 -10.84 0.43 -1.87
CA LEU A 189 -12.07 0.87 -1.22
C LEU A 189 -11.99 0.83 0.30
N LEU A 190 -11.20 -0.08 0.87
CA LEU A 190 -11.05 -0.20 2.32
C LEU A 190 -10.61 1.09 3.03
N PRO A 191 -9.66 1.90 2.50
CA PRO A 191 -9.33 3.20 3.10
C PRO A 191 -10.52 4.15 3.20
N LEU A 192 -11.47 4.12 2.25
CA LEU A 192 -12.68 4.95 2.30
C LEU A 192 -13.63 4.55 3.43
N LEU A 193 -13.52 3.31 3.89
CA LEU A 193 -14.30 2.74 4.99
C LEU A 193 -13.52 2.74 6.31
N SER A 194 -12.44 3.51 6.40
CA SER A 194 -11.54 3.63 7.56
C SER A 194 -11.55 5.03 8.15
N SER A 195 -10.73 5.27 9.16
CA SER A 195 -10.48 6.61 9.71
C SER A 195 -9.65 7.54 8.79
N ALA A 196 -9.45 7.18 7.51
CA ALA A 196 -8.64 7.96 6.59
C ALA A 196 -9.20 9.36 6.32
N PHE A 197 -10.52 9.48 6.20
CA PHE A 197 -11.22 10.68 5.75
C PHE A 197 -12.14 11.28 6.81
N VAL A 198 -12.71 10.43 7.66
CA VAL A 198 -13.69 10.80 8.69
C VAL A 198 -13.39 10.02 9.96
N PRO A 199 -13.44 10.64 11.14
CA PRO A 199 -13.28 9.94 12.42
C PRO A 199 -14.29 8.78 12.56
N VAL A 200 -13.86 7.68 13.17
CA VAL A 200 -14.71 6.48 13.35
C VAL A 200 -15.94 6.81 14.18
N ASP A 201 -15.82 7.70 15.17
CA ASP A 201 -16.91 8.12 16.06
C ASP A 201 -18.04 8.86 15.32
N ALA A 202 -17.73 9.47 14.18
CA ALA A 202 -18.73 10.13 13.33
C ALA A 202 -19.50 9.16 12.43
N MET A 203 -19.11 7.87 12.39
CA MET A 203 -19.75 6.85 11.58
C MET A 203 -20.97 6.25 12.30
N PRO A 204 -21.93 5.63 11.55
CA PRO A 204 -23.05 4.92 12.18
C PRO A 204 -22.57 3.81 13.15
N GLY A 205 -23.19 3.70 14.33
CA GLY A 205 -22.71 2.82 15.40
C GLY A 205 -22.56 1.34 15.03
N TRP A 206 -23.39 0.85 14.11
CA TRP A 206 -23.27 -0.53 13.60
C TRP A 206 -22.02 -0.75 12.74
N PHE A 207 -21.48 0.33 12.15
CA PHE A 207 -20.35 0.29 11.24
C PHE A 207 -19.01 0.55 11.96
N GLN A 208 -19.04 1.28 13.08
CA GLN A 208 -17.83 1.65 13.85
C GLN A 208 -16.91 0.47 14.14
N PRO A 209 -17.37 -0.70 14.64
CA PRO A 209 -16.47 -1.82 14.90
C PRO A 209 -15.77 -2.35 13.64
N ILE A 210 -16.46 -2.31 12.49
CA ILE A 210 -15.86 -2.75 11.21
C ILE A 210 -14.78 -1.75 10.79
N ALA A 211 -15.07 -0.46 10.87
CA ALA A 211 -14.15 0.59 10.52
C ALA A 211 -12.93 0.61 11.46
N GLU A 212 -13.13 0.40 12.76
CA GLU A 212 -12.07 0.44 13.77
C GLU A 212 -11.06 -0.71 13.64
N TYR A 213 -11.57 -1.96 13.47
CA TYR A 213 -10.71 -3.14 13.52
C TYR A 213 -10.17 -3.60 12.16
N GLN A 214 -10.59 -3.02 11.04
CA GLN A 214 -10.03 -3.34 9.73
C GLN A 214 -8.56 -2.90 9.62
N PRO A 215 -7.73 -3.50 8.74
CA PRO A 215 -6.28 -3.28 8.73
C PRO A 215 -5.84 -1.84 8.46
N TYR A 216 -6.64 -1.03 7.77
CA TYR A 216 -6.27 0.35 7.45
C TYR A 216 -6.37 1.28 8.66
N THR A 217 -7.44 1.24 9.44
CA THR A 217 -7.64 2.17 10.56
C THR A 217 -6.51 2.11 11.59
N PRO A 218 -6.13 0.95 12.17
CA PRO A 218 -5.01 0.91 13.10
C PRO A 218 -3.70 1.39 12.49
N THR A 219 -3.47 1.11 11.20
CA THR A 219 -2.26 1.55 10.50
C THR A 219 -2.26 3.06 10.27
N ILE A 220 -3.40 3.65 9.92
CA ILE A 220 -3.57 5.09 9.75
C ILE A 220 -3.37 5.81 11.08
N GLU A 221 -4.03 5.34 12.16
CA GLU A 221 -3.92 5.95 13.49
C GLU A 221 -2.49 5.87 14.03
N THR A 222 -1.81 4.73 13.82
CA THR A 222 -0.40 4.59 14.18
C THR A 222 0.48 5.56 13.40
N LEU A 223 0.26 5.66 12.09
CA LEU A 223 1.02 6.58 11.23
C LEU A 223 0.74 8.03 11.62
N ARG A 224 -0.53 8.37 11.93
CA ARG A 224 -0.94 9.69 12.41
C ARG A 224 -0.24 10.03 13.73
N GLY A 225 -0.24 9.10 14.69
CA GLY A 225 0.45 9.27 15.97
C GLY A 225 1.96 9.51 15.80
N LEU A 226 2.62 8.75 14.93
CA LEU A 226 4.05 8.92 14.64
C LEU A 226 4.37 10.25 13.96
N LEU A 227 3.51 10.72 13.05
CA LEU A 227 3.77 11.95 12.29
C LEU A 227 3.35 13.23 13.01
N LEU A 228 2.35 13.16 13.89
CA LEU A 228 1.76 14.32 14.56
C LEU A 228 1.99 14.33 16.08
N GLY A 229 2.65 13.32 16.65
CA GLY A 229 2.90 13.21 18.09
C GLY A 229 1.65 12.88 18.91
N THR A 230 0.56 12.40 18.30
CA THR A 230 -0.66 12.00 19.02
C THR A 230 -0.52 10.60 19.63
N GLU A 231 -1.37 10.30 20.63
CA GLU A 231 -1.34 8.99 21.29
C GLU A 231 -1.69 7.86 20.32
N ILE A 232 -0.81 6.88 20.20
CA ILE A 232 -0.99 5.71 19.34
C ILE A 232 -1.87 4.65 20.02
N GLY A 233 -1.83 4.56 21.34
CA GLY A 233 -2.58 3.56 22.11
C GLY A 233 -2.34 2.13 21.63
N ASN A 234 -3.42 1.36 21.50
CA ASN A 234 -3.36 -0.04 21.03
C ASN A 234 -3.23 -0.17 19.51
N ASN A 235 -3.37 0.91 18.75
CA ASN A 235 -3.36 0.87 17.29
C ASN A 235 -2.01 0.38 16.74
N GLY A 236 -0.89 0.70 17.41
CA GLY A 236 0.44 0.24 17.01
C GLY A 236 0.56 -1.28 16.95
N TRP A 237 0.08 -1.98 17.99
CA TRP A 237 0.09 -3.44 18.03
C TRP A 237 -0.87 -4.05 17.01
N LEU A 238 -2.07 -3.47 16.88
CA LEU A 238 -3.05 -3.93 15.90
C LEU A 238 -2.52 -3.77 14.47
N ALA A 239 -1.90 -2.64 14.16
CA ALA A 239 -1.31 -2.38 12.84
C ALA A 239 -0.22 -3.41 12.50
N VAL A 240 0.72 -3.64 13.41
CA VAL A 240 1.79 -4.62 13.21
C VAL A 240 1.23 -6.03 13.08
N THR A 241 0.26 -6.40 13.92
CA THR A 241 -0.39 -7.72 13.88
C THR A 241 -1.10 -7.95 12.56
N TRP A 242 -1.85 -6.96 12.06
CA TRP A 242 -2.50 -7.02 10.75
C TRP A 242 -1.47 -7.15 9.62
N CYS A 243 -0.42 -6.34 9.63
CA CYS A 243 0.62 -6.39 8.60
C CYS A 243 1.32 -7.76 8.57
N ILE A 244 1.71 -8.30 9.72
CA ILE A 244 2.35 -9.62 9.80
C ILE A 244 1.36 -10.71 9.38
N GLY A 245 0.12 -10.67 9.87
CA GLY A 245 -0.93 -11.63 9.53
C GLY A 245 -1.21 -11.66 8.02
N LEU A 246 -1.43 -10.50 7.40
CA LEU A 246 -1.66 -10.39 5.96
C LEU A 246 -0.43 -10.82 5.15
N ALA A 247 0.78 -10.46 5.58
CA ALA A 247 2.02 -10.87 4.91
C ALA A 247 2.18 -12.40 4.96
N LEU A 248 1.97 -13.02 6.10
CA LEU A 248 2.06 -14.47 6.26
C LEU A 248 0.99 -15.21 5.46
N VAL A 249 -0.26 -14.79 5.58
CA VAL A 249 -1.38 -15.40 4.82
C VAL A 249 -1.14 -15.23 3.32
N GLY A 250 -0.78 -14.05 2.87
CA GLY A 250 -0.48 -13.75 1.46
C GLY A 250 0.70 -14.58 0.95
N TYR A 251 1.78 -14.67 1.74
CA TYR A 251 2.96 -15.48 1.40
C TYR A 251 2.61 -16.97 1.27
N LEU A 252 1.97 -17.56 2.28
CA LEU A 252 1.59 -18.97 2.28
C LEU A 252 0.61 -19.29 1.16
N TRP A 253 -0.35 -18.42 0.93
CA TRP A 253 -1.31 -18.57 -0.16
C TRP A 253 -0.63 -18.53 -1.53
N SER A 254 0.21 -17.52 -1.77
CA SER A 254 0.92 -17.35 -3.04
C SER A 254 1.87 -18.50 -3.33
N THR A 255 2.66 -18.93 -2.36
CA THR A 255 3.60 -20.05 -2.54
C THR A 255 2.87 -21.37 -2.75
N SER A 256 1.80 -21.64 -1.98
CA SER A 256 0.99 -22.86 -2.14
C SER A 256 0.31 -22.94 -3.52
N LYS A 257 -0.16 -21.80 -4.06
CA LYS A 257 -0.75 -21.76 -5.41
C LYS A 257 0.30 -21.91 -6.49
N PHE A 258 1.44 -21.22 -6.33
CA PHE A 258 2.54 -21.28 -7.29
C PHE A 258 3.13 -22.68 -7.44
N ASP A 259 3.16 -23.47 -6.36
CA ASP A 259 3.68 -24.84 -6.38
C ASP A 259 2.68 -25.86 -6.95
N ARG A 260 1.37 -25.60 -6.82
CA ARG A 260 0.30 -26.53 -7.21
C ARG A 260 -0.19 -26.39 -8.65
N ASP A 261 0.13 -25.30 -9.34
CA ASP A 261 -0.34 -25.08 -10.71
C ASP A 261 0.74 -25.52 -11.72
N PRO A 262 0.54 -26.70 -12.37
CA PRO A 262 1.50 -27.24 -13.35
C PRO A 262 1.29 -26.74 -14.78
N LYS A 263 0.38 -25.73 -14.99
CA LYS A 263 0.07 -25.22 -16.32
C LYS A 263 1.15 -24.31 -16.87
#